data_e2efa1e689737b5bf799889494d71f2f
#
_entry.id   e2efa1e689737b5bf799889494d71f2f
#
_cell.length_a   1.000
_cell.length_b   1.000
_cell.length_c   1.000
_cell.angle_alpha   90.00
_cell.angle_beta   90.00
_cell.angle_gamma   90.00
#
_symmetry.space_group_name_H-M   'P 1'
#
loop_
_entity.id
_entity.type
_entity.pdbx_description
1 polymer ?
#
loop_
_entity_poly.entity_id
_entity_poly.type
_entity_poly.pdbx_seq_one_letter_code
_entity_poly.pdbx_strand_id
1 'polypeptide(L)'
;NEIQAVSEVTIDGDEKAQQAAEALNYALYHMNCIGPRNMKSMSIPARGLSGQVYKGAVFWDTEMFMVDYFAYTQPEVAKTLIRYRIDTIGGARQKAKEYGLNGAYYAWESQEGGYEACSDYNVTDVFTKRPMRTYFRDKQYHVSAAVVYAIMKYIDATGDTSILAEGAAEVAVECARMYRCLLLKYADKDKYEIHDVVGPDEYH
;
A
#
# COMPACT_ATOMS: atom_id res chain seq x y z
N ASN A 1 -5.60 -11.41 -27.95
CA ASN A 1 -5.85 -10.35 -27.00
C ASN A 1 -4.53 -10.03 -26.28
N GLU A 2 -4.05 -8.78 -26.30
CA GLU A 2 -2.72 -8.40 -25.75
C GLU A 2 -2.54 -8.81 -24.27
N ILE A 3 -3.61 -8.74 -23.49
CA ILE A 3 -3.61 -9.15 -22.06
C ILE A 3 -3.37 -10.66 -21.91
N GLN A 4 -3.96 -11.49 -22.74
CA GLN A 4 -3.75 -12.95 -22.69
C GLN A 4 -2.34 -13.35 -23.13
N ALA A 5 -1.81 -12.68 -24.14
CA ALA A 5 -0.48 -12.97 -24.67
C ALA A 5 0.66 -12.69 -23.67
N VAL A 6 0.43 -11.81 -22.69
CA VAL A 6 1.44 -11.41 -21.67
C VAL A 6 1.32 -12.21 -20.37
N SER A 7 0.17 -12.87 -20.13
CA SER A 7 -0.16 -13.40 -18.80
C SER A 7 -0.59 -14.86 -18.78
N GLU A 8 -0.67 -15.54 -19.92
CA GLU A 8 -1.09 -16.94 -19.93
C GLU A 8 0.01 -17.84 -19.39
N VAL A 9 -0.32 -18.58 -18.33
CA VAL A 9 0.60 -19.55 -17.69
C VAL A 9 0.06 -20.95 -17.91
N THR A 10 0.89 -21.84 -18.39
CA THR A 10 0.64 -23.28 -18.49
C THR A 10 1.50 -24.03 -17.46
N ILE A 11 0.93 -25.01 -16.79
CA ILE A 11 1.62 -25.89 -15.88
C ILE A 11 1.43 -27.32 -16.36
N ASP A 12 2.51 -27.96 -16.78
CA ASP A 12 2.48 -29.35 -17.22
C ASP A 12 2.38 -30.28 -16.00
N GLY A 13 1.48 -31.24 -16.07
CA GLY A 13 1.30 -32.21 -15.00
C GLY A 13 -0.09 -32.84 -14.95
N ASP A 14 -0.45 -33.34 -13.76
CA ASP A 14 -1.73 -33.95 -13.50
C ASP A 14 -2.89 -32.97 -13.43
N GLU A 15 -4.08 -33.45 -13.12
CA GLU A 15 -5.30 -32.61 -12.99
C GLU A 15 -5.13 -31.46 -11.97
N LYS A 16 -4.35 -31.66 -10.90
CA LYS A 16 -4.07 -30.60 -9.91
C LYS A 16 -3.20 -29.50 -10.48
N ALA A 17 -2.23 -29.87 -11.33
CA ALA A 17 -1.39 -28.90 -12.02
C ALA A 17 -2.23 -28.03 -12.99
N GLN A 18 -3.17 -28.65 -13.69
CA GLN A 18 -4.09 -27.94 -14.59
C GLN A 18 -5.01 -26.99 -13.81
N GLN A 19 -5.61 -27.45 -12.70
CA GLN A 19 -6.42 -26.61 -11.81
C GLN A 19 -5.62 -25.42 -11.24
N ALA A 20 -4.35 -25.65 -10.89
CA ALA A 20 -3.46 -24.57 -10.44
C ALA A 20 -3.19 -23.55 -11.52
N ALA A 21 -2.98 -23.97 -12.77
CA ALA A 21 -2.82 -23.08 -13.91
C ALA A 21 -4.08 -22.23 -14.17
N GLU A 22 -5.26 -22.83 -14.10
CA GLU A 22 -6.53 -22.12 -14.23
C GLU A 22 -6.71 -21.05 -13.15
N ALA A 23 -6.46 -21.41 -11.87
CA ALA A 23 -6.55 -20.48 -10.75
C ALA A 23 -5.55 -19.33 -10.88
N LEU A 24 -4.33 -19.60 -11.31
CA LEU A 24 -3.33 -18.57 -11.56
C LEU A 24 -3.74 -17.64 -12.70
N ASN A 25 -4.20 -18.19 -13.82
CA ASN A 25 -4.67 -17.39 -14.96
C ASN A 25 -5.87 -16.52 -14.58
N TYR A 26 -6.77 -17.03 -13.76
CA TYR A 26 -7.88 -16.26 -13.21
C TYR A 26 -7.39 -15.07 -12.35
N ALA A 27 -6.44 -15.31 -11.46
CA ALA A 27 -5.85 -14.25 -10.64
C ALA A 27 -5.13 -13.19 -11.49
N LEU A 28 -4.33 -13.62 -12.48
CA LEU A 28 -3.65 -12.74 -13.42
C LEU A 28 -4.63 -11.91 -14.26
N TYR A 29 -5.73 -12.51 -14.69
CA TYR A 29 -6.79 -11.80 -15.39
C TYR A 29 -7.35 -10.65 -14.51
N HIS A 30 -7.68 -10.92 -13.25
CA HIS A 30 -8.19 -9.91 -12.34
C HIS A 30 -7.17 -8.80 -12.09
N MET A 31 -5.89 -9.14 -11.87
CA MET A 31 -4.83 -8.13 -11.73
C MET A 31 -4.74 -7.24 -12.97
N ASN A 32 -4.82 -7.82 -14.16
CA ASN A 32 -4.80 -7.05 -15.40
C ASN A 32 -6.04 -6.17 -15.59
N CYS A 33 -7.21 -6.59 -15.10
CA CYS A 33 -8.43 -5.77 -15.17
C CYS A 33 -8.37 -4.53 -14.27
N ILE A 34 -7.73 -4.63 -13.10
CA ILE A 34 -7.70 -3.54 -12.13
C ILE A 34 -6.52 -2.57 -12.31
N GLY A 35 -5.50 -2.94 -13.09
CA GLY A 35 -4.33 -2.09 -13.34
C GLY A 35 -4.70 -0.79 -14.05
N PRO A 36 -4.41 0.40 -13.47
CA PRO A 36 -4.77 1.69 -14.05
C PRO A 36 -3.86 2.03 -15.23
N ARG A 37 -4.26 1.68 -16.43
CA ARG A 37 -3.54 1.99 -17.69
C ARG A 37 -3.91 3.36 -18.22
N ASN A 38 -2.95 4.01 -18.86
CA ASN A 38 -3.13 5.34 -19.48
C ASN A 38 -3.59 6.43 -18.50
N MET A 39 -3.27 6.25 -17.22
CA MET A 39 -3.54 7.22 -16.16
C MET A 39 -2.23 7.80 -15.66
N LYS A 40 -2.25 9.08 -15.24
CA LYS A 40 -1.06 9.73 -14.69
C LYS A 40 -0.82 9.38 -13.23
N SER A 41 -1.90 9.30 -12.45
CA SER A 41 -1.87 9.09 -11.01
C SER A 41 -3.18 8.44 -10.59
N MET A 42 -3.12 7.18 -10.20
CA MET A 42 -4.25 6.41 -9.69
C MET A 42 -3.72 5.19 -8.97
N SER A 43 -4.48 4.69 -8.01
CA SER A 43 -4.14 3.44 -7.32
C SER A 43 -5.30 2.45 -7.35
N ILE A 44 -5.07 1.28 -6.79
CA ILE A 44 -6.02 0.18 -6.80
C ILE A 44 -6.70 0.13 -5.42
N PRO A 45 -8.05 0.24 -5.36
CA PRO A 45 -8.78 0.05 -4.12
C PRO A 45 -8.64 -1.37 -3.58
N ALA A 46 -8.86 -1.57 -2.29
CA ALA A 46 -8.69 -2.85 -1.60
C ALA A 46 -9.36 -4.06 -2.27
N ARG A 47 -10.50 -3.84 -2.93
CA ARG A 47 -11.23 -4.88 -3.69
C ARG A 47 -11.27 -4.64 -5.20
N GLY A 48 -10.33 -3.87 -5.72
CA GLY A 48 -10.33 -3.50 -7.13
C GLY A 48 -11.62 -2.78 -7.51
N LEU A 49 -12.17 -3.12 -8.68
CA LEU A 49 -13.36 -2.46 -9.23
C LEU A 49 -14.69 -2.99 -8.70
N SER A 50 -14.70 -4.12 -8.00
CA SER A 50 -15.93 -4.88 -7.69
C SER A 50 -16.45 -4.70 -6.26
N GLY A 51 -15.75 -3.98 -5.40
CA GLY A 51 -16.07 -3.96 -3.98
C GLY A 51 -16.36 -2.58 -3.41
N GLN A 52 -17.51 -2.44 -2.74
CA GLN A 52 -17.87 -1.21 -2.01
C GLN A 52 -17.51 -1.26 -0.52
N VAL A 53 -17.08 -2.41 0.00
CA VAL A 53 -16.92 -2.64 1.43
C VAL A 53 -15.95 -1.67 2.08
N TYR A 54 -14.85 -1.34 1.42
CA TYR A 54 -13.85 -0.39 1.91
C TYR A 54 -13.95 0.99 1.27
N LYS A 55 -15.14 1.40 0.86
CA LYS A 55 -15.45 2.76 0.35
C LYS A 55 -14.59 3.18 -0.87
N GLY A 56 -14.00 2.22 -1.58
CA GLY A 56 -13.05 2.49 -2.65
C GLY A 56 -11.69 3.02 -2.16
N ALA A 57 -11.40 2.90 -0.87
CA ALA A 57 -10.13 3.36 -0.32
C ALA A 57 -8.94 2.51 -0.79
N VAL A 58 -7.79 3.15 -0.92
CA VAL A 58 -6.51 2.53 -1.23
C VAL A 58 -5.79 2.19 0.06
N PHE A 59 -5.39 0.93 0.17
CA PHE A 59 -4.65 0.38 1.30
C PHE A 59 -3.19 0.10 0.91
N TRP A 60 -2.38 -0.27 1.87
CA TRP A 60 -0.98 -0.63 1.68
C TRP A 60 -0.76 -1.93 0.89
N ASP A 61 -1.82 -2.71 0.69
CA ASP A 61 -1.83 -3.93 -0.13
C ASP A 61 -1.31 -3.67 -1.54
N THR A 62 -1.66 -2.54 -2.12
CA THR A 62 -1.16 -2.14 -3.43
C THR A 62 0.36 -2.07 -3.45
N GLU A 63 0.96 -1.44 -2.46
CA GLU A 63 2.39 -1.25 -2.35
C GLU A 63 3.14 -2.55 -2.08
N MET A 64 2.59 -3.42 -1.21
CA MET A 64 3.29 -4.63 -0.78
C MET A 64 3.10 -5.82 -1.71
N PHE A 65 1.95 -5.91 -2.38
CA PHE A 65 1.58 -7.14 -3.10
C PHE A 65 1.29 -6.94 -4.58
N MET A 66 0.96 -5.73 -5.03
CA MET A 66 0.55 -5.50 -6.41
C MET A 66 1.63 -4.78 -7.23
N VAL A 67 2.37 -3.85 -6.63
CA VAL A 67 3.42 -3.09 -7.34
C VAL A 67 4.47 -4.01 -7.92
N ASP A 68 4.92 -5.03 -7.21
CA ASP A 68 5.91 -5.98 -7.71
C ASP A 68 5.43 -6.66 -9.00
N TYR A 69 4.19 -7.14 -9.03
CA TYR A 69 3.64 -7.76 -10.24
C TYR A 69 3.69 -6.80 -11.44
N PHE A 70 3.25 -5.57 -11.25
CA PHE A 70 3.24 -4.58 -12.33
C PHE A 70 4.64 -4.09 -12.69
N ALA A 71 5.55 -3.97 -11.74
CA ALA A 71 6.92 -3.53 -12.02
C ALA A 71 7.64 -4.46 -13.01
N TYR A 72 7.39 -5.77 -12.92
CA TYR A 72 7.97 -6.76 -13.83
C TYR A 72 7.17 -6.98 -15.11
N THR A 73 5.87 -6.73 -15.12
CA THR A 73 4.99 -7.06 -16.26
C THR A 73 4.51 -5.82 -17.02
N GLN A 74 4.26 -4.72 -16.33
CA GLN A 74 3.71 -3.48 -16.87
C GLN A 74 4.25 -2.28 -16.07
N PRO A 75 5.54 -1.89 -16.26
CA PRO A 75 6.20 -0.86 -15.46
C PRO A 75 5.48 0.48 -15.40
N GLU A 76 4.78 0.85 -16.48
CA GLU A 76 3.99 2.08 -16.54
C GLU A 76 2.79 2.05 -15.58
N VAL A 77 2.21 0.88 -15.33
CA VAL A 77 1.15 0.72 -14.32
C VAL A 77 1.74 0.87 -12.93
N ALA A 78 2.87 0.19 -12.64
CA ALA A 78 3.57 0.34 -11.37
C ALA A 78 3.94 1.80 -11.10
N LYS A 79 4.45 2.51 -12.10
CA LYS A 79 4.76 3.95 -12.01
C LYS A 79 3.51 4.78 -11.67
N THR A 80 2.37 4.45 -12.26
CA THR A 80 1.09 5.12 -11.96
C THR A 80 0.67 4.93 -10.51
N LEU A 81 0.81 3.72 -9.96
CA LEU A 81 0.50 3.40 -8.56
C LEU A 81 1.39 4.19 -7.59
N ILE A 82 2.69 4.27 -7.88
CA ILE A 82 3.63 5.05 -7.06
C ILE A 82 3.34 6.55 -7.17
N ARG A 83 3.00 7.02 -8.36
CA ARG A 83 2.65 8.42 -8.59
C ARG A 83 1.48 8.86 -7.72
N TYR A 84 0.49 7.98 -7.51
CA TYR A 84 -0.60 8.26 -6.58
C TYR A 84 -0.07 8.63 -5.18
N ARG A 85 0.91 7.89 -4.65
CA ARG A 85 1.49 8.19 -3.34
C ARG A 85 2.32 9.48 -3.34
N ILE A 86 3.02 9.78 -4.43
CA ILE A 86 3.74 11.04 -4.58
C ILE A 86 2.75 12.21 -4.58
N ASP A 87 1.71 12.14 -5.40
CA ASP A 87 0.74 13.23 -5.57
C ASP A 87 -0.13 13.44 -4.33
N THR A 88 -0.29 12.41 -3.51
CA THR A 88 -1.09 12.46 -2.26
C THR A 88 -0.27 12.69 -0.99
N ILE A 89 1.01 13.05 -1.08
CA ILE A 89 1.87 13.33 0.08
C ILE A 89 1.30 14.45 0.97
N GLY A 90 0.51 15.36 0.41
CA GLY A 90 -0.18 16.42 1.15
C GLY A 90 -1.09 15.88 2.25
N GLY A 91 -1.91 14.87 1.95
CA GLY A 91 -2.76 14.19 2.92
C GLY A 91 -1.95 13.47 4.01
N ALA A 92 -0.84 12.83 3.63
CA ALA A 92 0.05 12.17 4.58
C ALA A 92 0.74 13.18 5.53
N ARG A 93 1.14 14.35 5.04
CA ARG A 93 1.67 15.43 5.87
C ARG A 93 0.63 16.00 6.83
N GLN A 94 -0.59 16.17 6.37
CA GLN A 94 -1.68 16.62 7.24
C GLN A 94 -1.92 15.62 8.35
N LYS A 95 -2.02 14.33 8.04
CA LYS A 95 -2.17 13.28 9.06
C LYS A 95 -1.01 13.29 10.05
N ALA A 96 0.23 13.38 9.60
CA ALA A 96 1.38 13.48 10.50
C ALA A 96 1.23 14.65 11.48
N LYS A 97 0.83 15.82 10.98
CA LYS A 97 0.60 17.01 11.81
C LYS A 97 -0.54 16.81 12.83
N GLU A 98 -1.62 16.14 12.47
CA GLU A 98 -2.74 15.83 13.37
C GLU A 98 -2.28 14.95 14.55
N TYR A 99 -1.30 14.08 14.32
CA TYR A 99 -0.70 13.22 15.35
C TYR A 99 0.54 13.83 16.03
N GLY A 100 0.85 15.10 15.78
CA GLY A 100 2.01 15.78 16.36
C GLY A 100 3.35 15.27 15.82
N LEU A 101 3.35 14.62 14.66
CA LEU A 101 4.54 14.09 14.00
C LEU A 101 5.04 15.04 12.91
N ASN A 102 6.34 15.00 12.61
CA ASN A 102 6.93 15.65 11.45
C ASN A 102 6.97 14.68 10.27
N GLY A 103 6.96 15.22 9.04
CA GLY A 103 7.07 14.40 7.82
C GLY A 103 5.74 13.92 7.28
N ALA A 104 5.68 12.68 6.77
CA ALA A 104 4.49 12.13 6.12
C ALA A 104 4.07 10.80 6.77
N TYR A 105 2.82 10.74 7.23
CA TYR A 105 2.17 9.57 7.76
C TYR A 105 1.03 9.15 6.83
N TYR A 106 1.27 8.19 5.95
CA TYR A 106 0.29 7.74 4.98
C TYR A 106 -0.93 7.11 5.64
N ALA A 107 -2.10 7.38 5.06
CA ALA A 107 -3.39 6.93 5.56
C ALA A 107 -3.51 5.39 5.51
N TRP A 108 -4.20 4.82 6.48
CA TRP A 108 -4.64 3.43 6.44
C TRP A 108 -5.67 3.21 5.33
N GLU A 109 -6.76 3.98 5.33
CA GLU A 109 -7.73 4.05 4.25
C GLU A 109 -7.53 5.36 3.46
N SER A 110 -6.65 5.32 2.46
CA SER A 110 -6.36 6.51 1.65
C SER A 110 -7.47 6.77 0.65
N GLN A 111 -7.98 8.00 0.64
CA GLN A 111 -8.95 8.47 -0.35
C GLN A 111 -8.44 9.70 -1.10
N GLU A 112 -9.35 10.48 -1.72
CA GLU A 112 -9.01 11.66 -2.49
C GLU A 112 -8.03 12.57 -1.73
N GLY A 113 -6.98 13.02 -2.40
CA GLY A 113 -5.92 13.82 -1.79
C GLY A 113 -5.03 13.09 -0.78
N GLY A 114 -5.22 11.78 -0.60
CA GLY A 114 -4.45 10.97 0.37
C GLY A 114 -4.93 11.11 1.81
N TYR A 115 -6.11 11.69 2.01
CA TYR A 115 -6.66 11.88 3.35
C TYR A 115 -7.11 10.56 3.97
N GLU A 116 -7.03 10.50 5.32
CA GLU A 116 -7.45 9.34 6.10
C GLU A 116 -8.98 9.22 6.17
N ALA A 117 -9.51 8.11 5.67
CA ALA A 117 -10.95 7.82 5.69
C ALA A 117 -11.33 6.70 6.67
N CYS A 118 -10.35 6.15 7.38
CA CYS A 118 -10.61 5.09 8.36
C CYS A 118 -11.38 5.64 9.55
N SER A 119 -12.47 4.97 9.89
CA SER A 119 -13.26 5.27 11.09
C SER A 119 -12.51 4.87 12.36
N ASP A 120 -12.77 5.56 13.46
CA ASP A 120 -12.31 5.18 14.79
C ASP A 120 -12.96 3.88 15.29
N TYR A 121 -14.11 3.54 14.77
CA TYR A 121 -14.94 2.41 15.18
C TYR A 121 -15.32 1.57 13.96
N ASN A 122 -14.43 0.70 13.53
CA ASN A 122 -14.65 -0.15 12.35
C ASN A 122 -15.26 -1.51 12.67
N VAL A 123 -15.21 -1.91 13.93
CA VAL A 123 -15.65 -3.23 14.38
C VAL A 123 -16.79 -3.09 15.37
N THR A 124 -17.74 -4.02 15.30
CA THR A 124 -18.80 -4.15 16.29
C THR A 124 -18.54 -5.39 17.13
N ASP A 125 -18.51 -5.23 18.44
CA ASP A 125 -18.40 -6.35 19.37
C ASP A 125 -19.56 -7.33 19.18
N VAL A 126 -19.24 -8.61 18.97
CA VAL A 126 -20.21 -9.62 18.61
C VAL A 126 -21.18 -9.96 19.76
N PHE A 127 -20.80 -9.72 21.00
CA PHE A 127 -21.62 -10.02 22.19
C PHE A 127 -22.44 -8.80 22.61
N THR A 128 -21.81 -7.66 22.78
CA THR A 128 -22.47 -6.45 23.28
C THR A 128 -23.17 -5.64 22.19
N LYS A 129 -22.87 -5.91 20.91
CA LYS A 129 -23.36 -5.15 19.75
C LYS A 129 -22.97 -3.66 19.78
N ARG A 130 -21.94 -3.31 20.52
CA ARG A 130 -21.43 -1.92 20.60
C ARG A 130 -20.27 -1.74 19.66
N PRO A 131 -20.13 -0.53 19.06
CA PRO A 131 -18.94 -0.18 18.30
C PRO A 131 -17.68 -0.31 19.17
N MET A 132 -16.65 -0.96 18.63
CA MET A 132 -15.34 -1.07 19.28
C MET A 132 -14.37 -0.06 18.66
N ARG A 133 -13.63 0.65 19.52
CA ARG A 133 -12.52 1.48 19.08
C ARG A 133 -11.44 0.59 18.44
N THR A 134 -11.07 0.92 17.21
CA THR A 134 -9.92 0.34 16.54
C THR A 134 -8.83 1.40 16.40
N TYR A 135 -7.58 0.97 16.34
CA TYR A 135 -6.44 1.89 16.26
C TYR A 135 -5.76 1.84 14.89
N PHE A 136 -6.45 1.37 13.88
CA PHE A 136 -5.90 1.21 12.54
C PHE A 136 -5.41 2.52 11.95
N ARG A 137 -6.22 3.57 12.00
CA ARG A 137 -5.81 4.89 11.53
C ARG A 137 -4.68 5.51 12.36
N ASP A 138 -4.57 5.11 13.65
CA ASP A 138 -3.67 5.76 14.61
C ASP A 138 -2.28 5.14 14.64
N LYS A 139 -2.17 3.82 14.47
CA LYS A 139 -0.97 3.05 14.84
C LYS A 139 -0.41 2.15 13.73
N GLN A 140 -0.99 2.17 12.55
CA GLN A 140 -0.51 1.42 11.37
C GLN A 140 0.62 2.17 10.66
N TYR A 141 1.72 2.42 11.38
CA TYR A 141 2.87 3.19 10.87
C TYR A 141 3.55 2.51 9.69
N HIS A 142 3.48 1.18 9.59
CA HIS A 142 4.08 0.39 8.53
C HIS A 142 3.60 0.77 7.12
N VAL A 143 2.41 1.38 6.98
CA VAL A 143 1.89 1.87 5.69
C VAL A 143 2.89 2.84 5.04
N SER A 144 3.47 3.75 5.81
CA SER A 144 4.47 4.70 5.30
C SER A 144 5.76 4.00 4.83
N ALA A 145 6.16 2.92 5.50
CA ALA A 145 7.30 2.10 5.05
C ALA A 145 6.97 1.32 3.77
N ALA A 146 5.75 0.80 3.65
CA ALA A 146 5.30 0.08 2.47
C ALA A 146 5.34 0.97 1.21
N VAL A 147 5.00 2.26 1.34
CA VAL A 147 5.11 3.22 0.23
C VAL A 147 6.56 3.36 -0.24
N VAL A 148 7.50 3.52 0.69
CA VAL A 148 8.94 3.62 0.35
C VAL A 148 9.46 2.31 -0.23
N TYR A 149 9.02 1.17 0.32
CA TYR A 149 9.36 -0.16 -0.19
C TYR A 149 8.94 -0.32 -1.65
N ALA A 150 7.71 0.06 -2.00
CA ALA A 150 7.21 -0.01 -3.37
C ALA A 150 8.04 0.84 -4.35
N ILE A 151 8.45 2.05 -3.94
CA ILE A 151 9.35 2.91 -4.73
C ILE A 151 10.68 2.19 -5.00
N MET A 152 11.29 1.60 -3.97
CA MET A 152 12.54 0.86 -4.12
C MET A 152 12.36 -0.35 -5.05
N LYS A 153 11.31 -1.13 -4.87
CA LYS A 153 10.99 -2.28 -5.72
C LYS A 153 10.81 -1.91 -7.19
N TYR A 154 10.13 -0.81 -7.45
CA TYR A 154 9.99 -0.29 -8.81
C TYR A 154 11.35 0.05 -9.42
N ILE A 155 12.19 0.77 -8.70
CA ILE A 155 13.54 1.14 -9.17
C ILE A 155 14.38 -0.11 -9.42
N ASP A 156 14.36 -1.06 -8.50
CA ASP A 156 15.12 -2.31 -8.60
C ASP A 156 14.69 -3.13 -9.84
N ALA A 157 13.39 -3.19 -10.10
CA ALA A 157 12.85 -3.95 -11.22
C ALA A 157 13.07 -3.28 -12.59
N THR A 158 12.99 -1.95 -12.64
CA THR A 158 12.95 -1.20 -13.91
C THR A 158 14.25 -0.46 -14.23
N GLY A 159 15.06 -0.15 -13.22
CA GLY A 159 16.20 0.77 -13.34
C GLY A 159 15.82 2.25 -13.50
N ASP A 160 14.52 2.59 -13.44
CA ASP A 160 14.05 3.98 -13.60
C ASP A 160 14.26 4.79 -12.31
N THR A 161 15.42 5.43 -12.20
CA THR A 161 15.73 6.34 -11.10
C THR A 161 15.13 7.73 -11.29
N SER A 162 14.57 8.06 -12.46
CA SER A 162 13.98 9.37 -12.72
C SER A 162 12.82 9.69 -11.77
N ILE A 163 12.11 8.67 -11.30
CA ILE A 163 11.00 8.80 -10.36
C ILE A 163 11.41 9.48 -9.04
N LEU A 164 12.70 9.39 -8.67
CA LEU A 164 13.23 10.08 -7.48
C LEU A 164 13.12 11.60 -7.63
N ALA A 165 13.47 12.12 -8.79
CA ALA A 165 13.36 13.55 -9.10
C ALA A 165 11.89 14.00 -9.30
N GLU A 166 11.00 13.04 -9.60
CA GLU A 166 9.56 13.27 -9.79
C GLU A 166 8.79 13.35 -8.46
N GLY A 167 9.47 13.20 -7.31
CA GLY A 167 8.92 13.34 -5.96
C GLY A 167 9.11 12.12 -5.04
N ALA A 168 9.53 10.97 -5.56
CA ALA A 168 9.72 9.79 -4.73
C ALA A 168 10.81 9.95 -3.66
N ALA A 169 11.87 10.72 -3.95
CA ALA A 169 12.89 11.05 -2.96
C ALA A 169 12.30 11.88 -1.80
N GLU A 170 11.42 12.82 -2.09
CA GLU A 170 10.72 13.61 -1.08
C GLU A 170 9.84 12.69 -0.19
N VAL A 171 9.08 11.77 -0.79
CA VAL A 171 8.28 10.79 -0.06
C VAL A 171 9.14 9.99 0.92
N ALA A 172 10.28 9.46 0.47
CA ALA A 172 11.18 8.68 1.31
C ALA A 172 11.72 9.50 2.50
N VAL A 173 12.15 10.74 2.26
CA VAL A 173 12.65 11.65 3.31
C VAL A 173 11.55 12.00 4.31
N GLU A 174 10.34 12.31 3.84
CA GLU A 174 9.24 12.67 4.72
C GLU A 174 8.74 11.48 5.56
N CYS A 175 8.72 10.27 5.01
CA CYS A 175 8.45 9.05 5.78
C CYS A 175 9.54 8.82 6.86
N ALA A 176 10.81 8.98 6.48
CA ALA A 176 11.91 8.86 7.44
C ALA A 176 11.83 9.90 8.59
N ARG A 177 11.39 11.13 8.29
CA ARG A 177 11.14 12.16 9.31
C ARG A 177 10.04 11.75 10.29
N MET A 178 8.96 11.15 9.78
CA MET A 178 7.88 10.63 10.61
C MET A 178 8.39 9.51 11.54
N TYR A 179 9.09 8.51 11.00
CA TYR A 179 9.66 7.44 11.80
C TYR A 179 10.63 7.95 12.86
N ARG A 180 11.45 8.95 12.54
CA ARG A 180 12.36 9.56 13.51
C ARG A 180 11.63 10.12 14.73
N CYS A 181 10.40 10.61 14.59
CA CYS A 181 9.60 11.09 15.73
C CYS A 181 9.13 9.96 16.64
N LEU A 182 9.02 8.72 16.12
CA LEU A 182 8.55 7.56 16.85
C LEU A 182 9.67 6.80 17.58
N LEU A 183 10.94 7.08 17.23
CA LEU A 183 12.09 6.38 17.79
C LEU A 183 12.33 6.76 19.24
N LEU A 184 12.35 5.77 20.12
CA LEU A 184 12.70 5.89 21.52
C LEU A 184 14.07 5.25 21.74
N LYS A 185 14.98 5.99 22.35
CA LYS A 185 16.29 5.49 22.78
C LYS A 185 16.34 5.44 24.31
N TYR A 186 16.55 4.26 24.84
CA TYR A 186 16.75 4.06 26.26
C TYR A 186 18.24 4.13 26.62
N ALA A 187 18.54 4.71 27.78
CA ALA A 187 19.93 4.93 28.18
C ALA A 187 20.70 3.62 28.42
N ASP A 188 20.00 2.55 28.76
CA ASP A 188 20.52 1.22 29.06
C ASP A 188 20.57 0.28 27.86
N LYS A 189 20.08 0.74 26.70
CA LYS A 189 20.02 -0.05 25.45
C LYS A 189 20.75 0.63 24.32
N ASP A 190 21.58 -0.11 23.62
CA ASP A 190 22.25 0.38 22.39
C ASP A 190 21.39 0.13 21.13
N LYS A 191 20.10 0.43 21.25
CA LYS A 191 19.13 0.34 20.13
C LYS A 191 18.00 1.33 20.30
N TYR A 192 17.32 1.58 19.18
CA TYR A 192 16.07 2.33 19.16
C TYR A 192 14.87 1.38 19.13
N GLU A 193 13.78 1.79 19.70
CA GLU A 193 12.52 1.05 19.73
C GLU A 193 11.38 1.96 19.27
N ILE A 194 10.34 1.36 18.66
CA ILE A 194 9.05 2.00 18.38
C ILE A 194 8.01 1.22 19.17
N HIS A 195 7.22 1.91 19.95
CA HIS A 195 6.22 1.32 20.81
C HIS A 195 4.81 1.67 20.33
N ASP A 196 3.83 0.94 20.89
CA ASP A 196 2.41 1.22 20.69
C ASP A 196 2.02 1.21 19.19
N VAL A 197 2.38 0.13 18.53
CA VAL A 197 2.11 -0.09 17.09
C VAL A 197 1.02 -1.16 16.93
N VAL A 198 0.24 -1.02 15.85
CA VAL A 198 -0.55 -2.11 15.30
C VAL A 198 0.21 -2.66 14.11
N GLY A 199 0.51 -3.96 14.15
CA GLY A 199 1.23 -4.64 13.09
C GLY A 199 0.35 -5.02 11.90
N PRO A 200 0.93 -5.63 10.85
CA PRO A 200 0.19 -6.13 9.71
C PRO A 200 -0.87 -7.19 10.04
N ASP A 201 -0.76 -7.82 11.19
CA ASP A 201 -1.74 -8.76 11.76
C ASP A 201 -2.93 -8.09 12.45
N GLU A 202 -2.93 -6.75 12.51
CA GLU A 202 -3.97 -5.87 13.05
C GLU A 202 -4.24 -6.02 14.56
N TYR A 203 -3.32 -6.65 15.29
CA TYR A 203 -3.33 -6.73 16.76
C TYR A 203 -2.27 -5.79 17.39
N HIS A 204 -2.50 -5.44 18.67
CA HIS A 204 -1.56 -4.65 19.47
C HIS A 204 -1.68 -4.98 20.95
#